data_0c457d13c6dafbee155cbea0ee502de7
#
_entry.id   0c457d13c6dafbee155cbea0ee502de7
#
_cell.length_a   1.000
_cell.length_b   1.000
_cell.length_c   1.000
_cell.angle_alpha   90.00
_cell.angle_beta   90.00
_cell.angle_gamma   90.00
#
_symmetry.space_group_name_H-M   'P 1'
#
loop_
_entity.id
_entity.type
_entity.pdbx_description
1 polymer ?
#
loop_
_entity_poly.entity_id
_entity_poly.type
_entity_poly.pdbx_seq_one_letter_code
_entity_poly.pdbx_strand_id
1 'polypeptide(L)'
;LKNIAFHDRSLLDSSDLHVRYPEATITQYPTAHACVDAIKASKATCMIMTVTGLDTLRDEVDLGSLVTAEIPRSIGLACWMRQGDAQLLSIVNKGIVSAADDIAASAYSHYSYSDGQSKFAQFVEHNRVAILTGIGALFVGAIAILAWALHSAREAQRRAQEASAAKTAFLSRMSHDIRTPLNGILGLLELNGQHPDDAEANSQNREKAKVAANHLLTLINDILEMSKIEDHAVELENLPFNLTDLCRDIFVLGQIRASSRDVTLTTSGPDTFTYPDVYGSPLHVRRVLLNLVENCIKYNKPGGSVHCSAEQMDLVGDRVVYRFIISDTGIGMSPEFLKHLFEPFAQANDDARSNYQGTGMGMPIVKALVKNMGGTISVKSELGRGTTFTVDLPFVINRTPEKAAKAPADAEECDICGMSIL
;
A
#
# COMPACT_ATOMS: atom_id res chain seq x y z
N LEU A 1 -29.03 -61.98 -51.13
CA LEU A 1 -28.05 -61.49 -50.08
C LEU A 1 -27.33 -62.69 -49.50
N LYS A 2 -26.03 -62.89 -49.85
CA LYS A 2 -25.32 -64.11 -49.42
C LYS A 2 -24.59 -63.88 -48.11
N ASN A 3 -23.95 -62.70 -47.90
CA ASN A 3 -23.21 -62.34 -46.67
C ASN A 3 -23.63 -60.96 -46.20
N ILE A 4 -24.20 -60.88 -45.00
CA ILE A 4 -24.69 -59.64 -44.41
C ILE A 4 -23.73 -59.21 -43.24
N ALA A 5 -23.16 -58.03 -43.33
CA ALA A 5 -22.44 -57.46 -42.23
C ALA A 5 -23.40 -56.75 -41.26
N PHE A 6 -23.20 -56.92 -40.01
CA PHE A 6 -24.06 -56.41 -38.93
C PHE A 6 -23.22 -55.80 -37.82
N HIS A 7 -23.70 -54.68 -37.23
CA HIS A 7 -23.06 -54.00 -36.11
C HIS A 7 -23.89 -54.16 -34.88
N ASP A 8 -23.25 -54.46 -33.74
CA ASP A 8 -23.89 -54.80 -32.46
C ASP A 8 -24.75 -53.69 -31.83
N ARG A 9 -24.58 -52.46 -32.26
CA ARG A 9 -25.38 -51.33 -31.79
C ARG A 9 -26.51 -50.92 -32.74
N SER A 10 -26.84 -51.75 -33.70
CA SER A 10 -28.01 -51.53 -34.55
C SER A 10 -29.29 -52.00 -33.80
N LEU A 11 -30.39 -51.26 -33.98
CA LEU A 11 -31.71 -51.60 -33.41
C LEU A 11 -32.28 -52.94 -33.92
N LEU A 12 -31.52 -53.70 -34.72
CA LEU A 12 -31.87 -54.94 -35.23
C LEU A 12 -31.05 -56.03 -34.53
N ASP A 13 -31.72 -57.02 -33.97
CA ASP A 13 -31.04 -58.14 -33.34
C ASP A 13 -30.62 -59.14 -34.48
N SER A 14 -29.46 -59.79 -34.22
CA SER A 14 -28.95 -60.84 -35.12
C SER A 14 -29.99 -61.97 -35.35
N SER A 15 -30.80 -62.27 -34.35
CA SER A 15 -31.90 -63.25 -34.44
C SER A 15 -32.98 -62.84 -35.45
N ASP A 16 -33.37 -61.57 -35.49
CA ASP A 16 -34.34 -61.00 -36.39
C ASP A 16 -33.86 -61.10 -37.87
N LEU A 17 -32.56 -60.86 -38.06
CA LEU A 17 -31.93 -60.96 -39.34
C LEU A 17 -31.89 -62.42 -39.85
N HIS A 18 -31.60 -63.38 -38.95
CA HIS A 18 -31.62 -64.80 -39.30
C HIS A 18 -33.02 -65.33 -39.67
N VAL A 19 -34.05 -64.90 -38.94
CA VAL A 19 -35.45 -65.28 -39.28
C VAL A 19 -35.86 -64.74 -40.63
N ARG A 20 -35.33 -63.59 -41.01
CA ARG A 20 -35.76 -62.94 -42.26
C ARG A 20 -34.96 -63.32 -43.50
N TYR A 21 -33.69 -63.62 -43.30
CA TYR A 21 -32.76 -64.01 -44.34
C TYR A 21 -32.10 -65.35 -43.96
N PRO A 22 -32.87 -66.43 -43.94
CA PRO A 22 -32.41 -67.73 -43.43
C PRO A 22 -31.29 -68.36 -44.29
N GLU A 23 -31.13 -67.94 -45.53
CA GLU A 23 -30.05 -68.42 -46.41
C GLU A 23 -28.82 -67.50 -46.40
N ALA A 24 -28.82 -66.41 -45.65
CA ALA A 24 -27.71 -65.50 -45.60
C ALA A 24 -26.78 -65.82 -44.44
N THR A 25 -25.47 -65.69 -44.63
CA THR A 25 -24.50 -65.73 -43.61
C THR A 25 -24.43 -64.31 -42.95
N ILE A 26 -24.79 -64.21 -41.68
CA ILE A 26 -24.77 -62.92 -40.92
C ILE A 26 -23.50 -62.87 -40.08
N THR A 27 -22.67 -61.88 -40.29
CA THR A 27 -21.40 -61.73 -39.59
C THR A 27 -21.45 -60.42 -38.82
N GLN A 28 -21.23 -60.49 -37.49
CA GLN A 28 -21.17 -59.34 -36.57
C GLN A 28 -19.80 -58.68 -36.59
N TYR A 29 -19.79 -57.36 -36.66
CA TYR A 29 -18.57 -56.54 -36.58
C TYR A 29 -18.65 -55.53 -35.41
N PRO A 30 -17.55 -55.15 -34.82
CA PRO A 30 -17.55 -54.30 -33.62
C PRO A 30 -17.95 -52.86 -33.89
N THR A 31 -17.81 -52.37 -35.14
CA THR A 31 -18.15 -50.99 -35.51
C THR A 31 -18.79 -50.95 -36.90
N ALA A 32 -19.56 -49.90 -37.20
CA ALA A 32 -20.13 -49.63 -38.50
C ALA A 32 -19.00 -49.44 -39.54
N HIS A 33 -17.91 -48.85 -39.22
CA HIS A 33 -16.71 -48.74 -40.07
C HIS A 33 -16.17 -50.09 -40.48
N ALA A 34 -16.06 -51.02 -39.53
CA ALA A 34 -15.59 -52.37 -39.80
C ALA A 34 -16.54 -53.13 -40.74
N CYS A 35 -17.87 -52.83 -40.69
CA CYS A 35 -18.83 -53.38 -41.70
C CYS A 35 -18.56 -52.82 -43.08
N VAL A 36 -18.31 -51.52 -43.23
CA VAL A 36 -17.99 -50.87 -44.53
C VAL A 36 -16.67 -51.41 -45.05
N ASP A 37 -15.66 -51.59 -44.26
CA ASP A 37 -14.41 -52.20 -44.70
C ASP A 37 -14.53 -53.61 -45.10
N ALA A 38 -15.41 -54.40 -44.44
CA ALA A 38 -15.73 -55.77 -44.87
C ALA A 38 -16.45 -55.82 -46.25
N ILE A 39 -17.30 -54.84 -46.54
CA ILE A 39 -17.96 -54.74 -47.89
C ILE A 39 -16.91 -54.31 -48.92
N LYS A 40 -16.10 -53.30 -48.66
CA LYS A 40 -15.03 -52.86 -49.54
C LYS A 40 -14.03 -53.99 -49.83
N ALA A 41 -13.76 -54.83 -48.86
CA ALA A 41 -12.89 -56.02 -48.99
C ALA A 41 -13.60 -57.26 -49.59
N SER A 42 -14.85 -57.12 -50.03
CA SER A 42 -15.67 -58.24 -50.60
C SER A 42 -15.90 -59.41 -49.61
N LYS A 43 -15.73 -59.19 -48.30
CA LYS A 43 -16.02 -60.18 -47.24
C LYS A 43 -17.52 -60.21 -46.89
N ALA A 44 -18.21 -59.11 -47.09
CA ALA A 44 -19.63 -58.95 -46.90
C ALA A 44 -20.26 -58.44 -48.24
N THR A 45 -21.53 -58.82 -48.52
CA THR A 45 -22.25 -58.38 -49.70
C THR A 45 -23.01 -57.08 -49.44
N CYS A 46 -23.52 -56.91 -48.24
CA CYS A 46 -24.24 -55.70 -47.79
C CYS A 46 -24.16 -55.57 -46.30
N MET A 47 -24.54 -54.38 -45.79
CA MET A 47 -24.76 -54.07 -44.41
C MET A 47 -26.19 -53.56 -44.23
N ILE A 48 -26.84 -53.93 -43.17
CA ILE A 48 -28.15 -53.42 -42.78
C ILE A 48 -27.99 -52.54 -41.54
N MET A 49 -28.49 -51.33 -41.65
CA MET A 49 -28.40 -50.33 -40.54
C MET A 49 -29.63 -49.42 -40.57
N THR A 50 -29.81 -48.62 -39.54
CA THR A 50 -30.86 -47.62 -39.53
C THR A 50 -30.49 -46.44 -40.43
N VAL A 51 -31.48 -45.65 -40.87
CA VAL A 51 -31.24 -44.43 -41.66
C VAL A 51 -30.37 -43.44 -40.93
N THR A 52 -30.58 -43.29 -39.58
CA THR A 52 -29.77 -42.46 -38.72
C THR A 52 -28.33 -42.89 -38.68
N GLY A 53 -28.08 -44.18 -38.53
CA GLY A 53 -26.73 -44.69 -38.53
C GLY A 53 -26.02 -44.45 -39.85
N LEU A 54 -26.79 -44.47 -41.00
CA LEU A 54 -26.27 -44.15 -42.31
C LEU A 54 -25.85 -42.65 -42.40
N ASP A 55 -26.68 -41.73 -41.90
CA ASP A 55 -26.35 -40.28 -41.93
C ASP A 55 -25.10 -39.98 -41.14
N THR A 56 -24.95 -40.55 -39.95
CA THR A 56 -23.74 -40.43 -39.13
C THR A 56 -22.51 -41.01 -39.87
N LEU A 57 -22.69 -42.17 -40.54
CA LEU A 57 -21.62 -42.83 -41.24
C LEU A 57 -21.17 -42.08 -42.50
N ARG A 58 -22.09 -41.37 -43.18
CA ARG A 58 -21.78 -40.50 -44.33
C ARG A 58 -20.84 -39.37 -44.04
N ASP A 59 -20.93 -38.82 -42.82
CA ASP A 59 -20.04 -37.72 -42.37
C ASP A 59 -18.63 -38.22 -42.04
N GLU A 60 -18.48 -39.50 -41.71
CA GLU A 60 -17.23 -40.08 -41.22
C GLU A 60 -16.48 -40.92 -42.26
N VAL A 61 -17.17 -41.48 -43.25
CA VAL A 61 -16.58 -42.42 -44.21
C VAL A 61 -17.01 -42.09 -45.61
N ASP A 62 -16.08 -42.12 -46.57
CA ASP A 62 -16.36 -42.03 -47.98
C ASP A 62 -17.09 -43.32 -48.47
N LEU A 63 -18.39 -43.19 -48.72
CA LEU A 63 -19.27 -44.26 -49.23
C LEU A 63 -19.39 -44.22 -50.73
N GLY A 64 -18.61 -43.39 -51.47
CA GLY A 64 -18.78 -43.10 -52.89
C GLY A 64 -18.84 -44.29 -53.86
N SER A 65 -18.43 -45.48 -53.41
CA SER A 65 -18.52 -46.71 -54.19
C SER A 65 -19.69 -47.65 -53.80
N LEU A 66 -20.47 -47.27 -52.81
CA LEU A 66 -21.56 -48.07 -52.23
C LEU A 66 -22.92 -47.48 -52.61
N VAL A 67 -23.85 -48.34 -52.93
CA VAL A 67 -25.24 -47.97 -53.23
C VAL A 67 -26.12 -48.20 -52.01
N THR A 68 -26.89 -47.18 -51.64
CA THR A 68 -27.85 -47.28 -50.55
C THR A 68 -29.24 -47.58 -51.10
N ALA A 69 -29.91 -48.54 -50.48
CA ALA A 69 -31.30 -48.85 -50.77
C ALA A 69 -32.11 -48.79 -49.46
N GLU A 70 -33.18 -48.00 -49.47
CA GLU A 70 -34.09 -47.97 -48.33
C GLU A 70 -35.03 -49.18 -48.32
N ILE A 71 -35.15 -49.86 -47.22
CA ILE A 71 -36.10 -50.92 -47.00
C ILE A 71 -37.26 -50.28 -46.20
N PRO A 72 -38.44 -50.08 -46.87
CA PRO A 72 -39.58 -49.48 -46.23
C PRO A 72 -40.13 -50.37 -45.13
N ARG A 73 -39.93 -49.93 -43.84
CA ARG A 73 -40.45 -50.62 -42.66
C ARG A 73 -40.69 -49.75 -41.51
N SER A 74 -41.81 -49.98 -40.83
CA SER A 74 -42.06 -49.52 -39.47
C SER A 74 -41.45 -50.50 -38.44
N ILE A 75 -40.62 -50.00 -37.50
CA ILE A 75 -40.15 -50.76 -36.33
C ILE A 75 -41.23 -50.64 -35.29
N GLY A 76 -41.92 -51.76 -34.95
CA GLY A 76 -42.88 -51.78 -33.85
C GLY A 76 -42.14 -51.68 -32.52
N LEU A 77 -42.40 -50.61 -31.73
CA LEU A 77 -41.98 -50.53 -30.34
C LEU A 77 -43.06 -51.12 -29.43
N ALA A 78 -42.70 -52.04 -28.55
CA ALA A 78 -43.63 -52.66 -27.59
C ALA A 78 -43.18 -52.27 -26.16
N CYS A 79 -44.14 -51.84 -25.33
CA CYS A 79 -43.92 -51.62 -23.93
C CYS A 79 -44.40 -52.84 -23.13
N TRP A 80 -43.56 -53.34 -22.24
CA TRP A 80 -43.90 -54.43 -21.33
C TRP A 80 -44.51 -53.90 -20.04
N MET A 81 -45.69 -54.37 -19.65
CA MET A 81 -46.39 -53.98 -18.46
C MET A 81 -46.88 -55.17 -17.67
N ARG A 82 -47.16 -54.97 -16.38
CA ARG A 82 -47.69 -56.01 -15.48
C ARG A 82 -49.11 -56.39 -15.95
N GLN A 83 -49.38 -57.67 -16.05
CA GLN A 83 -50.66 -58.17 -16.46
C GLN A 83 -51.74 -57.76 -15.41
N GLY A 84 -52.84 -57.12 -15.87
CA GLY A 84 -53.96 -56.71 -15.05
C GLY A 84 -54.14 -55.19 -14.77
N ASP A 85 -53.15 -54.35 -15.19
CA ASP A 85 -53.23 -52.91 -14.97
C ASP A 85 -53.83 -52.16 -16.20
N ALA A 86 -55.13 -52.31 -16.35
CA ALA A 86 -55.91 -51.78 -17.48
C ALA A 86 -55.90 -50.23 -17.55
N GLN A 87 -55.80 -49.53 -16.40
CA GLN A 87 -55.73 -48.08 -16.38
C GLN A 87 -54.39 -47.55 -16.85
N LEU A 88 -53.27 -48.18 -16.43
CA LEU A 88 -51.93 -47.84 -16.90
C LEU A 88 -51.77 -48.12 -18.40
N LEU A 89 -52.31 -49.26 -18.88
CA LEU A 89 -52.33 -49.61 -20.31
C LEU A 89 -53.05 -48.55 -21.15
N SER A 90 -54.21 -48.07 -20.69
CA SER A 90 -54.97 -47.01 -21.36
C SER A 90 -54.23 -45.69 -21.41
N ILE A 91 -53.55 -45.30 -20.30
CA ILE A 91 -52.74 -44.08 -20.24
C ILE A 91 -51.52 -44.17 -21.16
N VAL A 92 -50.81 -45.28 -21.12
CA VAL A 92 -49.64 -45.52 -21.96
C VAL A 92 -50.03 -45.57 -23.46
N ASN A 93 -51.08 -46.24 -23.83
CA ASN A 93 -51.57 -46.27 -25.22
C ASN A 93 -51.98 -44.86 -25.71
N LYS A 94 -52.70 -44.08 -24.88
CA LYS A 94 -53.00 -42.68 -25.23
C LYS A 94 -51.74 -41.82 -25.35
N GLY A 95 -50.77 -42.01 -24.46
CA GLY A 95 -49.53 -41.33 -24.50
C GLY A 95 -48.72 -41.66 -25.74
N ILE A 96 -48.63 -42.94 -26.14
CA ILE A 96 -47.96 -43.38 -27.33
C ILE A 96 -48.59 -42.79 -28.59
N VAL A 97 -49.91 -42.81 -28.68
CA VAL A 97 -50.64 -42.27 -29.84
C VAL A 97 -50.49 -40.73 -29.93
N SER A 98 -50.54 -40.03 -28.81
CA SER A 98 -50.45 -38.56 -28.81
C SER A 98 -49.00 -38.03 -29.01
N ALA A 99 -48.00 -38.84 -28.70
CA ALA A 99 -46.59 -38.45 -28.72
C ALA A 99 -45.78 -39.26 -29.73
N ALA A 100 -46.43 -39.91 -30.70
CA ALA A 100 -45.73 -40.78 -31.63
C ALA A 100 -44.60 -40.06 -32.42
N ASP A 101 -44.84 -38.84 -32.83
CA ASP A 101 -43.86 -38.01 -33.52
C ASP A 101 -42.77 -37.44 -32.56
N ASP A 102 -43.17 -37.05 -31.33
CA ASP A 102 -42.26 -36.58 -30.33
C ASP A 102 -41.37 -37.69 -29.75
N ILE A 103 -41.90 -38.90 -29.61
CA ILE A 103 -41.13 -40.09 -29.19
C ILE A 103 -40.06 -40.43 -30.22
N ALA A 104 -40.35 -40.36 -31.49
CA ALA A 104 -39.36 -40.56 -32.53
C ALA A 104 -38.27 -39.50 -32.49
N ALA A 105 -38.65 -38.21 -32.38
CA ALA A 105 -37.70 -37.10 -32.28
C ALA A 105 -36.86 -37.17 -31.00
N SER A 106 -37.47 -37.54 -29.86
CA SER A 106 -36.77 -37.72 -28.59
C SER A 106 -35.79 -38.89 -28.58
N ALA A 107 -36.17 -40.01 -29.15
CA ALA A 107 -35.27 -41.16 -29.32
C ALA A 107 -34.09 -40.81 -30.22
N TYR A 108 -34.31 -40.02 -31.27
CA TYR A 108 -33.28 -39.47 -32.12
C TYR A 108 -32.30 -38.55 -31.38
N SER A 109 -32.84 -37.63 -30.59
CA SER A 109 -32.00 -36.68 -29.82
C SER A 109 -31.16 -37.40 -28.77
N HIS A 110 -31.69 -38.42 -28.13
CA HIS A 110 -30.99 -39.21 -27.12
C HIS A 110 -29.84 -40.05 -27.73
N TYR A 111 -30.03 -40.57 -28.93
CA TYR A 111 -29.01 -41.33 -29.61
C TYR A 111 -27.87 -40.43 -30.14
N SER A 112 -28.23 -39.26 -30.66
CA SER A 112 -27.23 -38.25 -31.08
C SER A 112 -26.46 -37.67 -29.90
N TYR A 113 -27.11 -37.50 -28.69
CA TYR A 113 -26.46 -37.03 -27.50
C TYR A 113 -25.42 -38.00 -26.92
N SER A 114 -25.69 -39.32 -27.01
CA SER A 114 -24.73 -40.33 -26.53
C SER A 114 -23.43 -40.37 -27.37
N ASP A 115 -23.50 -40.02 -28.63
CA ASP A 115 -22.33 -39.95 -29.49
C ASP A 115 -21.52 -38.66 -29.26
N GLY A 116 -22.20 -37.54 -28.88
CA GLY A 116 -21.53 -36.31 -28.41
C GLY A 116 -20.76 -36.48 -27.09
N GLN A 117 -21.29 -37.31 -26.17
CA GLN A 117 -20.55 -37.64 -24.93
C GLN A 117 -19.27 -38.44 -25.22
N SER A 118 -19.27 -39.30 -26.22
CA SER A 118 -18.07 -40.06 -26.61
C SER A 118 -16.94 -39.16 -27.11
N LYS A 119 -17.27 -38.11 -27.86
CA LYS A 119 -16.28 -37.14 -28.37
C LYS A 119 -15.69 -36.27 -27.24
N PHE A 120 -16.54 -35.85 -26.29
CA PHE A 120 -16.06 -35.13 -25.10
C PHE A 120 -15.20 -36.00 -24.21
N ALA A 121 -15.61 -37.23 -23.94
CA ALA A 121 -14.82 -38.18 -23.16
C ALA A 121 -13.46 -38.49 -23.81
N GLN A 122 -13.44 -38.68 -25.14
CA GLN A 122 -12.21 -38.86 -25.91
C GLN A 122 -11.31 -37.62 -25.86
N PHE A 123 -11.86 -36.40 -25.96
CA PHE A 123 -11.11 -35.18 -25.83
C PHE A 123 -10.47 -35.05 -24.43
N VAL A 124 -11.22 -35.32 -23.35
CA VAL A 124 -10.71 -35.31 -21.98
C VAL A 124 -9.62 -36.35 -21.78
N GLU A 125 -9.81 -37.56 -22.29
CA GLU A 125 -8.82 -38.65 -22.18
C GLU A 125 -7.53 -38.32 -22.94
N HIS A 126 -7.63 -37.77 -24.14
CA HIS A 126 -6.49 -37.39 -24.96
C HIS A 126 -5.71 -36.23 -24.36
N ASN A 127 -6.39 -35.28 -23.74
CA ASN A 127 -5.78 -34.10 -23.13
C ASN A 127 -5.63 -34.22 -21.61
N ARG A 128 -5.79 -35.39 -21.00
CA ARG A 128 -5.83 -35.64 -19.56
C ARG A 128 -4.62 -35.02 -18.82
N VAL A 129 -3.42 -35.20 -19.38
CA VAL A 129 -2.20 -34.66 -18.78
C VAL A 129 -2.20 -33.13 -18.83
N ALA A 130 -2.56 -32.53 -19.96
CA ALA A 130 -2.61 -31.07 -20.10
C ALA A 130 -3.68 -30.44 -19.22
N ILE A 131 -4.84 -31.08 -19.04
CA ILE A 131 -5.91 -30.61 -18.15
C ILE A 131 -5.45 -30.69 -16.69
N LEU A 132 -4.85 -31.82 -16.27
CA LEU A 132 -4.37 -31.98 -14.91
C LEU A 132 -3.22 -31.02 -14.59
N THR A 133 -2.29 -30.78 -15.51
CA THR A 133 -1.21 -29.81 -15.34
C THR A 133 -1.74 -28.38 -15.28
N GLY A 134 -2.74 -28.04 -16.11
CA GLY A 134 -3.42 -26.74 -16.08
C GLY A 134 -4.12 -26.48 -14.74
N ILE A 135 -4.89 -27.45 -14.25
CA ILE A 135 -5.54 -27.37 -12.95
C ILE A 135 -4.50 -27.25 -11.82
N GLY A 136 -3.43 -28.06 -11.89
CA GLY A 136 -2.32 -27.99 -10.93
C GLY A 136 -1.65 -26.60 -10.91
N ALA A 137 -1.37 -26.03 -12.09
CA ALA A 137 -0.78 -24.70 -12.20
C ALA A 137 -1.70 -23.61 -11.64
N LEU A 138 -3.01 -23.68 -11.90
CA LEU A 138 -4.00 -22.77 -11.31
C LEU A 138 -4.04 -22.88 -9.78
N PHE A 139 -3.96 -24.09 -9.25
CA PHE A 139 -3.97 -24.32 -7.82
C PHE A 139 -2.71 -23.77 -7.14
N VAL A 140 -1.54 -24.00 -7.73
CA VAL A 140 -0.26 -23.40 -7.27
C VAL A 140 -0.31 -21.87 -7.36
N GLY A 141 -0.83 -21.31 -8.45
CA GLY A 141 -1.03 -19.87 -8.59
C GLY A 141 -1.95 -19.28 -7.51
N ALA A 142 -3.07 -19.95 -7.25
CA ALA A 142 -4.00 -19.53 -6.18
C ALA A 142 -3.35 -19.56 -4.79
N ILE A 143 -2.56 -20.61 -4.49
CA ILE A 143 -1.81 -20.70 -3.23
C ILE A 143 -0.77 -19.58 -3.13
N ALA A 144 -0.04 -19.29 -4.20
CA ALA A 144 0.96 -18.22 -4.23
C ALA A 144 0.33 -16.83 -3.99
N ILE A 145 -0.81 -16.55 -4.64
CA ILE A 145 -1.57 -15.30 -4.44
C ILE A 145 -2.07 -15.20 -3.00
N LEU A 146 -2.62 -16.29 -2.44
CA LEU A 146 -3.09 -16.30 -1.06
C LEU A 146 -1.94 -16.11 -0.06
N ALA A 147 -0.80 -16.75 -0.28
CA ALA A 147 0.39 -16.60 0.54
C ALA A 147 0.93 -15.15 0.49
N TRP A 148 0.97 -14.55 -0.70
CA TRP A 148 1.37 -13.15 -0.87
C TRP A 148 0.38 -12.19 -0.17
N ALA A 149 -0.94 -12.41 -0.33
CA ALA A 149 -1.96 -11.60 0.33
C ALA A 149 -1.88 -11.69 1.85
N LEU A 150 -1.68 -12.90 2.40
CA LEU A 150 -1.49 -13.10 3.83
C LEU A 150 -0.20 -12.43 4.35
N HIS A 151 0.89 -12.52 3.58
CA HIS A 151 2.14 -11.87 3.94
C HIS A 151 1.99 -10.35 3.97
N SER A 152 1.41 -9.75 2.91
CA SER A 152 1.18 -8.31 2.83
C SER A 152 0.23 -7.80 3.93
N ALA A 153 -0.84 -8.56 4.25
CA ALA A 153 -1.74 -8.24 5.34
C ALA A 153 -1.05 -8.27 6.72
N ARG A 154 -0.19 -9.27 6.96
CA ARG A 154 0.59 -9.36 8.20
C ARG A 154 1.59 -8.20 8.34
N GLU A 155 2.27 -7.83 7.26
CA GLU A 155 3.16 -6.66 7.27
C GLU A 155 2.41 -5.36 7.54
N ALA A 156 1.24 -5.15 6.90
CA ALA A 156 0.41 -3.99 7.15
C ALA A 156 -0.08 -3.94 8.61
N GLN A 157 -0.51 -5.07 9.16
CA GLN A 157 -0.92 -5.19 10.55
C GLN A 157 0.24 -4.90 11.51
N ARG A 158 1.44 -5.43 11.23
CA ARG A 158 2.63 -5.17 12.05
C ARG A 158 2.98 -3.69 12.06
N ARG A 159 3.01 -3.03 10.89
CA ARG A 159 3.25 -1.57 10.78
C ARG A 159 2.21 -0.76 11.54
N ALA A 160 0.92 -1.14 11.46
CA ALA A 160 -0.14 -0.48 12.21
C ALA A 160 0.01 -0.68 13.72
N GLN A 161 0.40 -1.86 14.19
CA GLN A 161 0.66 -2.12 15.61
C GLN A 161 1.89 -1.36 16.13
N GLU A 162 2.99 -1.33 15.37
CA GLU A 162 4.19 -0.57 15.70
C GLU A 162 3.87 0.94 15.80
N ALA A 163 3.10 1.48 14.85
CA ALA A 163 2.65 2.87 14.87
C ALA A 163 1.72 3.15 16.08
N SER A 164 0.79 2.25 16.39
CA SER A 164 -0.10 2.39 17.56
C SER A 164 0.66 2.32 18.87
N ALA A 165 1.63 1.40 19.00
CA ALA A 165 2.48 1.28 20.18
C ALA A 165 3.36 2.53 20.36
N ALA A 166 3.94 3.06 19.28
CA ALA A 166 4.70 4.30 19.29
C ALA A 166 3.83 5.49 19.74
N LYS A 167 2.59 5.59 19.21
CA LYS A 167 1.63 6.62 19.60
C LYS A 167 1.26 6.54 21.09
N THR A 168 1.04 5.34 21.63
CA THR A 168 0.72 5.13 23.04
C THR A 168 1.91 5.50 23.94
N ALA A 169 3.12 5.08 23.58
CA ALA A 169 4.34 5.43 24.26
C ALA A 169 4.58 6.96 24.23
N PHE A 170 4.28 7.61 23.10
CA PHE A 170 4.30 9.05 22.92
C PHE A 170 3.39 9.75 23.94
N LEU A 171 2.11 9.40 24.00
CA LEU A 171 1.14 10.01 24.91
C LEU A 171 1.51 9.80 26.38
N SER A 172 2.06 8.65 26.74
CA SER A 172 2.51 8.34 28.10
C SER A 172 3.69 9.22 28.52
N ARG A 173 4.70 9.37 27.65
CA ARG A 173 5.86 10.25 27.91
C ARG A 173 5.42 11.72 28.02
N MET A 174 4.57 12.20 27.10
CA MET A 174 4.01 13.55 27.15
C MET A 174 3.31 13.84 28.48
N SER A 175 2.45 12.89 28.93
CA SER A 175 1.76 13.06 30.22
C SER A 175 2.74 13.20 31.37
N HIS A 176 3.84 12.45 31.37
CA HIS A 176 4.89 12.55 32.38
C HIS A 176 5.61 13.90 32.31
N ASP A 177 6.02 14.35 31.12
CA ASP A 177 6.82 15.56 30.92
C ASP A 177 6.01 16.84 31.11
N ILE A 178 4.69 16.80 30.96
CA ILE A 178 3.75 17.85 31.33
C ILE A 178 3.58 17.89 32.86
N ARG A 179 3.45 16.73 33.52
CA ARG A 179 3.16 16.63 34.95
C ARG A 179 4.33 17.13 35.80
N THR A 180 5.58 16.88 35.39
CA THR A 180 6.78 17.25 36.15
C THR A 180 6.90 18.77 36.39
N PRO A 181 6.91 19.65 35.36
CA PRO A 181 6.96 21.08 35.56
C PRO A 181 5.68 21.61 36.23
N LEU A 182 4.51 21.04 35.97
CA LEU A 182 3.27 21.46 36.62
C LEU A 182 3.30 21.19 38.12
N ASN A 183 3.73 20.02 38.55
CA ASN A 183 3.89 19.70 39.97
C ASN A 183 4.98 20.59 40.61
N GLY A 184 6.05 20.93 39.87
CA GLY A 184 7.06 21.87 40.30
C GLY A 184 6.48 23.27 40.57
N ILE A 185 5.65 23.78 39.65
CA ILE A 185 4.97 25.08 39.82
C ILE A 185 4.05 25.05 41.04
N LEU A 186 3.22 24.01 41.17
CA LEU A 186 2.29 23.88 42.30
C LEU A 186 3.03 23.80 43.63
N GLY A 187 4.11 23.03 43.74
CA GLY A 187 4.92 22.92 44.94
C GLY A 187 5.62 24.26 45.33
N LEU A 188 6.08 25.03 44.34
CA LEU A 188 6.67 26.37 44.60
C LEU A 188 5.61 27.36 45.05
N LEU A 189 4.38 27.28 44.54
CA LEU A 189 3.27 28.13 45.00
C LEU A 189 2.83 27.75 46.44
N GLU A 190 2.79 26.46 46.77
CA GLU A 190 2.50 25.99 48.14
C GLU A 190 3.57 26.47 49.16
N LEU A 191 4.86 26.37 48.79
CA LEU A 191 5.97 26.87 49.62
C LEU A 191 5.85 28.37 49.87
N ASN A 192 5.49 29.16 48.85
CA ASN A 192 5.26 30.59 49.00
C ASN A 192 4.08 30.91 49.95
N GLY A 193 3.03 30.04 49.91
CA GLY A 193 1.88 30.17 50.82
C GLY A 193 2.20 29.83 52.27
N GLN A 194 3.14 28.89 52.50
CA GLN A 194 3.57 28.47 53.85
C GLN A 194 4.52 29.48 54.52
N HIS A 195 5.30 30.23 53.73
CA HIS A 195 6.28 31.19 54.21
C HIS A 195 6.07 32.59 53.57
N PRO A 196 4.95 33.27 53.84
CA PRO A 196 4.59 34.52 53.16
C PRO A 196 5.56 35.68 53.50
N ASP A 197 6.20 35.62 54.65
CA ASP A 197 7.10 36.70 55.15
C ASP A 197 8.51 36.59 54.54
N ASP A 198 8.91 35.50 53.91
CA ASP A 198 10.22 35.35 53.28
C ASP A 198 10.21 35.91 51.85
N ALA A 199 10.40 37.21 51.73
CA ALA A 199 10.33 37.92 50.45
C ALA A 199 11.40 37.46 49.44
N GLU A 200 12.59 37.07 49.91
CA GLU A 200 13.68 36.63 49.05
C GLU A 200 13.44 35.24 48.52
N ALA A 201 13.08 34.27 49.35
CA ALA A 201 12.71 32.92 48.93
C ALA A 201 11.48 32.94 48.01
N ASN A 202 10.46 33.74 48.31
CA ASN A 202 9.28 33.93 47.51
C ASN A 202 9.58 34.52 46.12
N SER A 203 10.56 35.47 46.04
CA SER A 203 11.02 36.01 44.76
C SER A 203 11.74 34.93 43.89
N GLN A 204 12.63 34.17 44.53
CA GLN A 204 13.34 33.06 43.84
C GLN A 204 12.37 31.97 43.38
N ASN A 205 11.39 31.61 44.22
CA ASN A 205 10.39 30.60 43.88
C ASN A 205 9.49 31.06 42.72
N ARG A 206 9.11 32.34 42.67
CA ARG A 206 8.37 32.93 41.54
C ARG A 206 9.16 32.84 40.22
N GLU A 207 10.47 33.13 40.27
CA GLU A 207 11.30 33.05 39.05
C GLU A 207 11.45 31.59 38.58
N LYS A 208 11.66 30.63 39.52
CA LYS A 208 11.66 29.20 39.19
C LYS A 208 10.33 28.74 38.63
N ALA A 209 9.20 29.14 39.17
CA ALA A 209 7.87 28.81 38.66
C ALA A 209 7.65 29.38 37.26
N LYS A 210 8.11 30.60 36.98
CA LYS A 210 8.06 31.24 35.67
C LYS A 210 8.89 30.45 34.63
N VAL A 211 10.10 30.01 35.00
CA VAL A 211 10.95 29.17 34.16
C VAL A 211 10.23 27.84 33.85
N ALA A 212 9.64 27.20 34.85
CA ALA A 212 8.91 25.96 34.68
C ALA A 212 7.64 26.14 33.79
N ALA A 213 6.91 27.26 33.96
CA ALA A 213 5.74 27.58 33.13
C ALA A 213 6.13 27.83 31.67
N ASN A 214 7.22 28.57 31.42
CA ASN A 214 7.72 28.79 30.07
C ASN A 214 8.17 27.46 29.40
N HIS A 215 8.78 26.57 30.16
CA HIS A 215 9.15 25.25 29.67
C HIS A 215 7.91 24.43 29.29
N LEU A 216 6.86 24.44 30.12
CA LEU A 216 5.60 23.78 29.83
C LEU A 216 4.92 24.33 28.57
N LEU A 217 4.93 25.67 28.41
CA LEU A 217 4.39 26.30 27.21
C LEU A 217 5.14 25.88 25.93
N THR A 218 6.47 25.81 26.01
CA THR A 218 7.29 25.32 24.91
C THR A 218 6.94 23.87 24.55
N LEU A 219 6.82 22.98 25.54
CA LEU A 219 6.39 21.59 25.34
C LEU A 219 5.05 21.51 24.66
N ILE A 220 4.04 22.25 25.12
CA ILE A 220 2.69 22.25 24.53
C ILE A 220 2.75 22.72 23.07
N ASN A 221 3.48 23.80 22.79
CA ASN A 221 3.62 24.32 21.42
C ASN A 221 4.32 23.32 20.50
N ASP A 222 5.38 22.65 20.96
CA ASP A 222 6.08 21.62 20.19
C ASP A 222 5.17 20.44 19.86
N ILE A 223 4.31 20.03 20.81
CA ILE A 223 3.32 18.97 20.65
C ILE A 223 2.26 19.33 19.60
N LEU A 224 1.69 20.54 19.73
CA LEU A 224 0.67 21.04 18.80
C LEU A 224 1.22 21.14 17.38
N GLU A 225 2.48 21.56 17.24
CA GLU A 225 3.11 21.64 15.94
C GLU A 225 3.39 20.26 15.36
N MET A 226 3.89 19.31 16.16
CA MET A 226 4.09 17.95 15.71
C MET A 226 2.79 17.30 15.24
N SER A 227 1.68 17.52 15.97
CA SER A 227 0.36 17.08 15.55
C SER A 227 -0.06 17.66 14.19
N LYS A 228 0.14 18.98 14.00
CA LYS A 228 -0.14 19.61 12.69
C LYS A 228 0.72 19.06 11.56
N ILE A 229 1.97 18.71 11.86
CA ILE A 229 2.91 18.10 10.90
C ILE A 229 2.45 16.69 10.51
N GLU A 230 2.07 15.86 11.49
CA GLU A 230 1.57 14.49 11.24
C GLU A 230 0.30 14.47 10.41
N ASP A 231 -0.62 15.40 10.67
CA ASP A 231 -1.87 15.56 9.94
C ASP A 231 -1.70 16.22 8.54
N HIS A 232 -0.46 16.49 8.11
CA HIS A 232 -0.14 17.22 6.87
C HIS A 232 -0.82 18.61 6.82
N ALA A 233 -1.15 19.18 7.97
CA ALA A 233 -1.88 20.43 8.11
C ALA A 233 -0.96 21.66 8.30
N VAL A 234 0.36 21.48 8.12
CA VAL A 234 1.29 22.62 8.13
C VAL A 234 1.16 23.35 6.80
N GLU A 235 0.46 24.45 6.81
CA GLU A 235 0.43 25.38 5.70
C GLU A 235 1.75 26.15 5.66
N LEU A 236 2.61 25.81 4.70
CA LEU A 236 3.81 26.60 4.45
C LEU A 236 3.41 27.91 3.76
N GLU A 237 3.69 29.01 4.41
CA GLU A 237 3.57 30.31 3.78
C GLU A 237 4.50 30.40 2.57
N ASN A 238 4.08 31.13 1.54
CA ASN A 238 4.93 31.42 0.39
C ASN A 238 5.08 32.94 0.26
N LEU A 239 5.84 33.51 1.18
CA LEU A 239 6.04 34.96 1.28
C LEU A 239 7.39 35.35 0.67
N PRO A 240 7.51 36.56 0.11
CA PRO A 240 8.79 37.11 -0.29
C PRO A 240 9.59 37.51 0.94
N PHE A 241 10.86 37.14 1.03
CA PHE A 241 11.75 37.58 2.10
C PHE A 241 13.22 37.57 1.63
N ASN A 242 14.06 38.29 2.39
CA ASN A 242 15.50 38.30 2.15
C ASN A 242 16.17 37.27 3.07
N LEU A 243 16.81 36.28 2.47
CA LEU A 243 17.44 35.17 3.18
C LEU A 243 18.69 35.61 3.93
N THR A 244 19.45 36.58 3.42
CA THR A 244 20.62 37.14 4.10
C THR A 244 20.21 37.84 5.40
N ASP A 245 19.14 38.65 5.38
CA ASP A 245 18.63 39.31 6.58
C ASP A 245 18.13 38.31 7.61
N LEU A 246 17.40 37.26 7.14
CA LEU A 246 16.95 36.18 8.01
C LEU A 246 18.12 35.46 8.72
N CYS A 247 19.19 35.15 7.97
CA CYS A 247 20.41 34.53 8.54
C CYS A 247 21.08 35.46 9.56
N ARG A 248 21.14 36.76 9.25
CA ARG A 248 21.72 37.76 10.17
C ARG A 248 20.93 37.87 11.47
N ASP A 249 19.61 37.88 11.41
CA ASP A 249 18.74 37.87 12.59
C ASP A 249 18.98 36.61 13.47
N ILE A 250 19.06 35.44 12.84
CA ILE A 250 19.33 34.18 13.55
C ILE A 250 20.71 34.19 14.21
N PHE A 251 21.72 34.75 13.53
CA PHE A 251 23.05 34.89 14.08
C PHE A 251 23.06 35.80 15.30
N VAL A 252 22.38 36.95 15.28
CA VAL A 252 22.28 37.88 16.42
C VAL A 252 21.63 37.18 17.61
N LEU A 253 20.52 36.46 17.41
CA LEU A 253 19.85 35.72 18.48
C LEU A 253 20.75 34.59 19.01
N GLY A 254 21.44 33.88 18.14
CA GLY A 254 22.42 32.86 18.53
C GLY A 254 23.57 33.40 19.32
N GLN A 255 24.10 34.58 18.95
CA GLN A 255 25.22 35.24 19.66
C GLN A 255 24.89 35.56 21.13
N ILE A 256 23.66 36.03 21.38
CA ILE A 256 23.19 36.32 22.76
C ILE A 256 23.23 35.05 23.61
N ARG A 257 22.74 33.92 23.04
CA ARG A 257 22.73 32.64 23.75
C ARG A 257 24.10 32.00 23.88
N ALA A 258 24.95 32.14 22.86
CA ALA A 258 26.33 31.64 22.88
C ALA A 258 27.15 32.33 23.97
N SER A 259 27.04 33.67 24.06
CA SER A 259 27.73 34.45 25.09
C SER A 259 27.35 34.05 26.52
N SER A 260 26.08 33.71 26.77
CA SER A 260 25.61 33.24 28.08
C SER A 260 26.15 31.87 28.49
N ARG A 261 26.74 31.11 27.56
CA ARG A 261 27.27 29.76 27.77
C ARG A 261 28.78 29.61 27.54
N ASP A 262 29.47 30.70 27.35
CA ASP A 262 30.91 30.73 27.06
C ASP A 262 31.21 29.91 25.75
N VAL A 263 30.41 30.11 24.71
CA VAL A 263 30.56 29.50 23.40
C VAL A 263 30.82 30.57 22.35
N THR A 264 31.83 30.38 21.50
CA THR A 264 32.13 31.30 20.40
C THR A 264 31.26 30.94 19.18
N LEU A 265 30.40 31.86 18.73
CA LEU A 265 29.60 31.70 17.51
C LEU A 265 30.22 32.50 16.35
N THR A 266 30.43 31.86 15.19
CA THR A 266 30.95 32.48 13.99
C THR A 266 30.07 32.17 12.78
N THR A 267 30.05 33.06 11.79
CA THR A 267 29.27 32.84 10.55
C THR A 267 30.08 33.18 9.29
N SER A 268 29.69 32.54 8.20
CA SER A 268 30.23 32.83 6.87
C SER A 268 29.21 32.54 5.76
N GLY A 269 29.29 33.24 4.65
CA GLY A 269 28.56 32.94 3.43
C GLY A 269 27.30 33.73 3.13
N PRO A 270 26.41 34.10 4.08
CA PRO A 270 25.12 34.74 3.75
C PRO A 270 25.25 36.05 2.94
N ASP A 271 26.34 36.82 3.16
CA ASP A 271 26.57 38.08 2.42
C ASP A 271 27.06 37.85 0.98
N THR A 272 27.34 36.61 0.57
CA THR A 272 27.80 36.23 -0.77
C THR A 272 26.70 35.69 -1.67
N PHE A 273 25.45 35.66 -1.22
CA PHE A 273 24.33 35.16 -2.00
C PHE A 273 24.05 36.02 -3.23
N THR A 274 24.00 35.38 -4.42
CA THR A 274 23.65 36.06 -5.68
C THR A 274 22.15 36.39 -5.73
N TYR A 275 21.29 35.54 -5.14
CA TYR A 275 19.83 35.67 -5.14
C TYR A 275 19.28 35.63 -3.70
N PRO A 276 19.54 36.64 -2.87
CA PRO A 276 19.09 36.63 -1.47
C PRO A 276 17.58 36.77 -1.33
N ASP A 277 16.92 37.42 -2.29
CA ASP A 277 15.46 37.64 -2.26
C ASP A 277 14.75 36.42 -2.85
N VAL A 278 13.97 35.75 -2.01
CA VAL A 278 13.34 34.46 -2.35
C VAL A 278 11.89 34.40 -1.86
N TYR A 279 11.11 33.49 -2.43
CA TYR A 279 9.79 33.10 -1.93
C TYR A 279 9.91 31.81 -1.10
N GLY A 280 9.21 31.78 0.02
CA GLY A 280 9.14 30.61 0.91
C GLY A 280 8.48 30.95 2.22
N SER A 281 8.70 30.13 3.24
CA SER A 281 8.17 30.38 4.59
C SER A 281 9.29 30.84 5.55
N PRO A 282 9.46 32.14 5.74
CA PRO A 282 10.51 32.70 6.61
C PRO A 282 10.38 32.23 8.07
N LEU A 283 9.15 32.02 8.55
CA LEU A 283 8.87 31.51 9.88
C LEU A 283 9.46 30.11 10.10
N HIS A 284 9.21 29.19 9.14
CA HIS A 284 9.68 27.81 9.26
C HIS A 284 11.18 27.68 9.00
N VAL A 285 11.74 28.46 8.07
CA VAL A 285 13.19 28.53 7.85
C VAL A 285 13.90 29.03 9.12
N ARG A 286 13.40 30.13 9.73
CA ARG A 286 13.92 30.66 11.01
C ARG A 286 13.90 29.58 12.09
N ARG A 287 12.80 28.86 12.20
CA ARG A 287 12.63 27.81 13.22
C ARG A 287 13.60 26.65 13.03
N VAL A 288 13.79 26.17 11.80
CA VAL A 288 14.77 25.13 11.49
C VAL A 288 16.17 25.55 11.87
N LEU A 289 16.64 26.70 11.36
CA LEU A 289 18.00 27.15 11.58
C LEU A 289 18.26 27.52 13.06
N LEU A 290 17.33 28.19 13.70
CA LEU A 290 17.46 28.57 15.12
C LEU A 290 17.52 27.33 16.02
N ASN A 291 16.67 26.31 15.75
CA ASN A 291 16.71 25.06 16.52
C ASN A 291 18.05 24.34 16.40
N LEU A 292 18.65 24.31 15.21
CA LEU A 292 19.97 23.70 14.99
C LEU A 292 21.07 24.48 15.70
N VAL A 293 21.09 25.82 15.58
CA VAL A 293 22.07 26.69 16.23
C VAL A 293 21.98 26.57 17.75
N GLU A 294 20.74 26.59 18.28
CA GLU A 294 20.52 26.45 19.75
C GLU A 294 20.96 25.07 20.25
N ASN A 295 20.73 24.00 19.53
CA ASN A 295 21.23 22.67 19.89
C ASN A 295 22.77 22.63 19.89
N CYS A 296 23.44 23.19 18.88
CA CYS A 296 24.90 23.29 18.86
C CYS A 296 25.49 24.11 19.98
N ILE A 297 24.83 25.16 20.41
CA ILE A 297 25.25 25.98 21.59
C ILE A 297 24.96 25.22 22.88
N LYS A 298 23.78 24.63 23.02
CA LYS A 298 23.29 23.93 24.20
C LYS A 298 24.15 22.73 24.59
N TYR A 299 24.53 21.92 23.59
CA TYR A 299 25.32 20.70 23.79
C TYR A 299 26.81 20.91 23.55
N ASN A 300 27.26 22.19 23.56
CA ASN A 300 28.67 22.52 23.51
C ASN A 300 29.29 22.45 24.89
N LYS A 301 30.61 22.48 24.92
CA LYS A 301 31.42 22.61 26.14
C LYS A 301 31.82 24.07 26.35
N PRO A 302 32.04 24.52 27.59
CA PRO A 302 32.56 25.84 27.85
C PRO A 302 33.88 26.09 27.10
N GLY A 303 34.06 27.27 26.51
CA GLY A 303 35.18 27.58 25.61
C GLY A 303 35.13 26.95 24.25
N GLY A 304 34.01 26.23 23.90
CA GLY A 304 33.81 25.64 22.58
C GLY A 304 33.36 26.64 21.52
N SER A 305 33.14 26.15 20.31
CA SER A 305 32.75 26.99 19.18
C SER A 305 31.59 26.37 18.37
N VAL A 306 30.81 27.23 17.74
CA VAL A 306 29.84 26.91 16.73
C VAL A 306 30.14 27.75 15.49
N HIS A 307 30.20 27.08 14.34
CA HIS A 307 30.38 27.74 13.04
C HIS A 307 29.15 27.51 12.19
N CYS A 308 28.53 28.57 11.70
CA CYS A 308 27.41 28.56 10.77
C CYS A 308 27.89 29.03 9.40
N SER A 309 27.79 28.20 8.38
CA SER A 309 28.02 28.62 7.01
C SER A 309 26.80 28.40 6.14
N ALA A 310 26.63 29.23 5.13
CA ALA A 310 25.58 29.12 4.15
C ALA A 310 26.16 29.34 2.74
N GLU A 311 25.81 28.44 1.83
CA GLU A 311 26.32 28.42 0.47
C GLU A 311 25.15 28.34 -0.52
N GLN A 312 25.24 29.14 -1.59
CA GLN A 312 24.35 29.01 -2.71
C GLN A 312 24.82 27.86 -3.59
N MET A 313 23.96 26.89 -3.79
CA MET A 313 24.24 25.70 -4.59
C MET A 313 23.66 25.86 -6.01
N ASP A 314 23.11 24.78 -6.55
CA ASP A 314 22.58 24.71 -7.91
C ASP A 314 21.43 25.68 -8.17
N LEU A 315 21.45 26.27 -9.37
CA LEU A 315 20.37 27.09 -9.92
C LEU A 315 19.73 26.33 -11.09
N VAL A 316 18.45 26.03 -10.97
CA VAL A 316 17.68 25.37 -12.02
C VAL A 316 16.43 26.21 -12.35
N GLY A 317 16.49 26.95 -13.45
CA GLY A 317 15.41 27.87 -13.83
C GLY A 317 15.24 29.00 -12.81
N ASP A 318 14.08 29.07 -12.15
CA ASP A 318 13.79 30.06 -11.11
C ASP A 318 13.98 29.51 -9.68
N ARG A 319 14.53 28.30 -9.53
CA ARG A 319 14.77 27.67 -8.23
C ARG A 319 16.24 27.65 -7.91
N VAL A 320 16.57 28.03 -6.68
CA VAL A 320 17.90 28.00 -6.11
C VAL A 320 17.90 27.16 -4.85
N VAL A 321 18.95 26.38 -4.63
CA VAL A 321 19.13 25.61 -3.40
C VAL A 321 20.20 26.30 -2.54
N TYR A 322 19.88 26.52 -1.27
CA TYR A 322 20.84 26.99 -0.28
C TYR A 322 21.18 25.86 0.67
N ARG A 323 22.49 25.66 0.86
CA ARG A 323 23.07 24.72 1.83
C ARG A 323 23.48 25.47 3.07
N PHE A 324 22.91 25.09 4.21
CA PHE A 324 23.27 25.57 5.55
C PHE A 324 24.07 24.49 6.26
N ILE A 325 25.25 24.83 6.76
CA ILE A 325 26.11 23.93 7.53
C ILE A 325 26.31 24.54 8.90
N ILE A 326 25.88 23.84 9.93
CA ILE A 326 26.05 24.25 11.33
C ILE A 326 26.92 23.20 12.01
N SER A 327 28.12 23.61 12.45
CA SER A 327 29.11 22.71 13.04
C SER A 327 29.51 23.20 14.43
N ASP A 328 29.56 22.28 15.39
CA ASP A 328 29.98 22.55 16.76
C ASP A 328 31.15 21.66 17.19
N THR A 329 31.85 22.10 18.26
CA THR A 329 32.92 21.36 18.94
C THR A 329 32.47 20.73 20.24
N GLY A 330 31.16 20.48 20.40
CA GLY A 330 30.51 19.99 21.59
C GLY A 330 30.77 18.55 21.96
N ILE A 331 29.83 17.98 22.73
CA ILE A 331 29.95 16.62 23.25
C ILE A 331 29.79 15.53 22.16
N GLY A 332 29.21 15.89 20.99
CA GLY A 332 28.90 14.93 19.94
C GLY A 332 27.87 13.87 20.33
N MET A 333 27.64 12.93 19.45
CA MET A 333 26.64 11.87 19.61
C MET A 333 27.22 10.49 19.31
N SER A 334 26.73 9.46 20.02
CA SER A 334 27.10 8.07 19.72
C SER A 334 26.44 7.57 18.41
N PRO A 335 27.02 6.57 17.74
CA PRO A 335 26.41 5.98 16.54
C PRO A 335 25.01 5.39 16.79
N GLU A 336 24.77 4.89 18.01
CA GLU A 336 23.47 4.34 18.41
C GLU A 336 22.43 5.47 18.49
N PHE A 337 22.77 6.59 19.14
CA PHE A 337 21.86 7.73 19.28
C PHE A 337 21.56 8.39 17.93
N LEU A 338 22.54 8.48 17.03
CA LEU A 338 22.36 9.05 15.70
C LEU A 338 21.24 8.37 14.90
N LYS A 339 21.00 7.07 15.12
CA LYS A 339 19.90 6.33 14.45
C LYS A 339 18.52 6.83 14.88
N HIS A 340 18.43 7.34 16.12
CA HIS A 340 17.19 7.76 16.76
C HIS A 340 17.06 9.28 16.91
N LEU A 341 18.07 10.07 16.46
CA LEU A 341 18.12 11.53 16.64
C LEU A 341 16.85 12.25 16.19
N PHE A 342 16.22 11.76 15.14
CA PHE A 342 15.01 12.36 14.57
C PHE A 342 13.71 11.70 15.03
N GLU A 343 13.78 10.80 15.99
CA GLU A 343 12.59 10.22 16.64
C GLU A 343 12.09 11.14 17.74
N PRO A 344 10.77 11.28 17.92
CA PRO A 344 10.21 12.10 18.97
C PRO A 344 10.73 11.67 20.35
N PHE A 345 11.11 12.65 21.19
CA PHE A 345 11.63 12.47 22.56
C PHE A 345 12.97 11.70 22.66
N ALA A 346 13.69 11.56 21.56
CA ALA A 346 15.03 10.97 21.62
C ALA A 346 15.98 11.89 22.41
N GLN A 347 16.62 11.33 23.45
CA GLN A 347 17.64 11.99 24.28
C GLN A 347 18.81 11.02 24.50
N ALA A 348 20.04 11.52 24.49
CA ALA A 348 21.24 10.70 24.43
C ALA A 348 21.51 9.85 25.68
N ASN A 349 21.05 10.26 26.89
CA ASN A 349 21.16 9.50 28.16
C ASN A 349 20.18 10.06 29.22
N ASP A 350 19.73 9.20 30.12
CA ASP A 350 18.91 9.59 31.28
C ASP A 350 19.66 10.53 32.26
N ASP A 351 20.99 10.42 32.36
CA ASP A 351 21.84 11.27 33.19
C ASP A 351 22.00 12.68 32.60
N ALA A 352 21.84 12.87 31.29
CA ALA A 352 21.87 14.19 30.66
C ALA A 352 20.59 15.00 30.94
N ARG A 353 19.52 14.41 31.44
CA ARG A 353 18.28 15.12 31.84
C ARG A 353 18.50 16.09 32.95
N SER A 354 19.50 15.86 33.82
CA SER A 354 19.80 16.76 34.92
C SER A 354 20.52 18.08 34.51
N ASN A 355 21.31 18.03 33.40
CA ASN A 355 22.14 19.14 32.97
C ASN A 355 21.65 19.90 31.73
N TYR A 356 20.86 19.24 30.86
CA TYR A 356 20.40 19.84 29.61
C TYR A 356 18.90 19.63 29.40
N GLN A 357 18.09 20.54 29.99
CA GLN A 357 16.63 20.53 29.79
C GLN A 357 16.28 20.67 28.29
N GLY A 358 15.47 19.75 27.73
CA GLY A 358 14.96 19.83 26.39
C GLY A 358 13.83 18.84 26.15
N THR A 359 12.91 19.18 25.25
CA THR A 359 11.70 18.42 24.97
C THR A 359 11.98 17.14 24.17
N GLY A 360 13.14 17.05 23.50
CA GLY A 360 13.43 16.00 22.53
C GLY A 360 12.58 16.09 21.24
N MET A 361 11.80 17.18 21.07
CA MET A 361 10.93 17.41 19.92
C MET A 361 11.58 18.25 18.81
N GLY A 362 12.60 19.04 19.15
CA GLY A 362 13.20 19.98 18.21
C GLY A 362 13.73 19.33 16.93
N MET A 363 14.45 18.20 17.02
CA MET A 363 15.02 17.53 15.83
C MET A 363 13.98 16.82 14.96
N PRO A 364 12.97 16.11 15.49
CA PRO A 364 11.83 15.64 14.72
C PRO A 364 11.11 16.74 13.93
N ILE A 365 10.84 17.88 14.60
CA ILE A 365 10.20 19.06 13.99
C ILE A 365 11.06 19.60 12.85
N VAL A 366 12.37 19.77 13.07
CA VAL A 366 13.32 20.22 12.05
C VAL A 366 13.27 19.31 10.83
N LYS A 367 13.37 17.98 11.00
CA LYS A 367 13.32 17.01 9.90
C LYS A 367 12.01 17.10 9.12
N ALA A 368 10.89 17.22 9.81
CA ALA A 368 9.58 17.30 9.18
C ALA A 368 9.40 18.63 8.41
N LEU A 369 9.79 19.77 8.98
CA LEU A 369 9.74 21.07 8.31
C LEU A 369 10.63 21.11 7.08
N VAL A 370 11.87 20.62 7.17
CA VAL A 370 12.81 20.54 6.04
C VAL A 370 12.20 19.69 4.92
N LYS A 371 11.63 18.52 5.25
CA LYS A 371 10.94 17.66 4.28
C LYS A 371 9.75 18.35 3.64
N ASN A 372 8.90 19.05 4.41
CA ASN A 372 7.74 19.76 3.90
C ASN A 372 8.13 20.93 2.98
N MET A 373 9.27 21.57 3.24
CA MET A 373 9.85 22.60 2.36
C MET A 373 10.56 22.01 1.12
N GLY A 374 10.53 20.68 0.93
CA GLY A 374 11.18 20.01 -0.20
C GLY A 374 12.69 19.91 -0.09
N GLY A 375 13.25 20.14 1.11
CA GLY A 375 14.67 20.09 1.39
C GLY A 375 15.17 18.74 1.92
N THR A 376 16.45 18.70 2.26
CA THR A 376 17.11 17.54 2.90
C THR A 376 17.92 17.97 4.11
N ILE A 377 18.00 17.09 5.11
CA ILE A 377 18.87 17.27 6.28
C ILE A 377 19.72 16.03 6.49
N SER A 378 20.98 16.26 6.77
CA SER A 378 21.95 15.22 7.17
C SER A 378 22.76 15.65 8.38
N VAL A 379 23.29 14.66 9.10
CA VAL A 379 24.08 14.89 10.32
C VAL A 379 25.32 14.01 10.32
N LYS A 380 26.44 14.58 10.73
CA LYS A 380 27.68 13.88 11.04
C LYS A 380 28.09 14.24 12.46
N SER A 381 28.33 13.26 13.31
CA SER A 381 28.72 13.49 14.69
C SER A 381 29.62 12.37 15.20
N GLU A 382 30.56 12.72 16.06
CA GLU A 382 31.44 11.78 16.75
C GLU A 382 31.52 12.19 18.22
N LEU A 383 31.33 11.22 19.11
CA LEU A 383 31.34 11.48 20.55
C LEU A 383 32.65 12.14 20.99
N GLY A 384 32.57 13.26 21.70
CA GLY A 384 33.73 14.08 22.17
C GLY A 384 34.30 15.05 21.14
N ARG A 385 33.91 14.97 19.86
CA ARG A 385 34.44 15.82 18.77
C ARG A 385 33.46 16.90 18.30
N GLY A 386 32.14 16.70 18.51
CA GLY A 386 31.12 17.63 18.10
C GLY A 386 30.19 17.10 17.01
N THR A 387 29.39 17.99 16.44
CA THR A 387 28.36 17.67 15.46
C THR A 387 28.38 18.64 14.29
N THR A 388 28.05 18.15 13.10
CA THR A 388 27.82 18.96 11.91
C THR A 388 26.47 18.57 11.29
N PHE A 389 25.57 19.55 11.24
CA PHE A 389 24.31 19.47 10.52
C PHE A 389 24.45 20.12 9.15
N THR A 390 23.91 19.47 8.11
CA THR A 390 23.83 20.02 6.76
C THR A 390 22.37 20.00 6.33
N VAL A 391 21.85 21.16 5.94
CA VAL A 391 20.46 21.34 5.51
C VAL A 391 20.46 21.98 4.13
N ASP A 392 19.83 21.34 3.16
CA ASP A 392 19.63 21.89 1.82
C ASP A 392 18.15 22.28 1.67
N LEU A 393 17.90 23.56 1.36
CA LEU A 393 16.55 24.09 1.19
C LEU A 393 16.39 24.71 -0.22
N PRO A 394 15.39 24.28 -1.00
CA PRO A 394 15.07 24.87 -2.29
C PRO A 394 14.17 26.09 -2.09
N PHE A 395 14.44 27.18 -2.84
CA PHE A 395 13.62 28.39 -2.85
C PHE A 395 13.34 28.80 -4.29
N VAL A 396 12.25 29.57 -4.48
CA VAL A 396 11.97 30.26 -5.74
C VAL A 396 12.55 31.66 -5.63
N ILE A 397 13.29 32.08 -6.66
CA ILE A 397 13.93 33.40 -6.70
C ILE A 397 12.86 34.50 -6.85
N ASN A 398 12.91 35.53 -6.02
CA ASN A 398 12.14 36.75 -6.20
C ASN A 398 12.94 37.74 -7.07
N ARG A 399 12.60 37.82 -8.36
CA ARG A 399 13.29 38.73 -9.32
C ARG A 399 12.82 40.18 -9.25
N THR A 400 11.71 40.43 -8.56
CA THR A 400 11.15 41.75 -8.32
C THR A 400 11.00 42.00 -6.83
N PRO A 401 12.08 42.23 -6.09
CA PRO A 401 11.96 42.55 -4.69
C PRO A 401 11.23 43.90 -4.56
N GLU A 402 10.00 43.89 -4.04
CA GLU A 402 9.45 45.12 -3.49
C GLU A 402 10.41 45.61 -2.42
N LYS A 403 11.05 46.75 -2.65
CA LYS A 403 11.80 47.42 -1.59
C LYS A 403 10.86 47.53 -0.40
N ALA A 404 11.13 46.75 0.66
CA ALA A 404 10.41 46.87 1.92
C ALA A 404 10.44 48.38 2.27
N ALA A 405 9.28 48.99 2.23
CA ALA A 405 9.14 50.37 2.69
C ALA A 405 9.65 50.35 4.12
N LYS A 406 10.79 51.02 4.37
CA LYS A 406 11.22 51.34 5.71
C LYS A 406 9.99 51.92 6.40
N ALA A 407 9.51 51.23 7.44
CA ALA A 407 8.51 51.78 8.32
C ALA A 407 8.97 53.19 8.70
N PRO A 408 8.09 54.22 8.58
CA PRO A 408 8.47 55.57 8.97
C PRO A 408 8.91 55.55 10.38
N ALA A 409 10.11 56.13 10.63
CA ALA A 409 10.70 56.29 11.93
C ALA A 409 10.03 57.48 12.68
N ASP A 410 8.71 57.43 12.72
CA ASP A 410 7.87 58.30 13.56
C ASP A 410 7.00 57.38 14.42
N ALA A 411 7.64 56.69 15.38
CA ALA A 411 6.94 56.26 16.56
C ALA A 411 6.71 57.51 17.40
N GLU A 412 5.55 58.15 17.27
CA GLU A 412 5.00 59.00 18.28
C GLU A 412 5.09 58.24 19.63
N GLU A 413 5.80 58.83 20.59
CA GLU A 413 5.78 58.40 22.00
C GLU A 413 4.32 58.33 22.43
N CYS A 414 3.74 57.14 22.46
CA CYS A 414 2.48 56.91 23.14
C CYS A 414 2.74 57.07 24.65
N ASP A 415 2.37 58.22 25.14
CA ASP A 415 2.30 58.55 26.57
C ASP A 415 1.24 57.63 27.23
N ILE A 416 1.72 56.56 27.89
CA ILE A 416 0.87 55.61 28.61
C ILE A 416 0.61 56.09 30.05
N CYS A 417 0.70 57.40 30.29
CA CYS A 417 0.28 57.99 31.56
C CYS A 417 -1.25 58.13 31.59
N GLY A 418 -1.96 57.11 32.11
CA GLY A 418 -3.38 57.27 32.42
C GLY A 418 -4.28 56.04 32.30
N MET A 419 -3.79 54.86 32.01
CA MET A 419 -4.64 53.65 32.02
C MET A 419 -4.52 52.92 33.38
N SER A 420 -5.53 53.10 34.23
CA SER A 420 -5.81 52.22 35.37
C SER A 420 -6.28 50.89 34.86
N ILE A 421 -5.58 49.81 35.15
CA ILE A 421 -6.03 48.45 34.96
C ILE A 421 -6.85 48.06 36.20
N LEU A 422 -8.15 47.83 35.96
CA LEU A 422 -9.04 47.15 36.87
C LEU A 422 -8.84 45.64 36.75
#